data_0c734b3e6a4b3eec97f03b4f94161353
#
_entry.id   0c734b3e6a4b3eec97f03b4f94161353
#
_cell.length_a   1.000
_cell.length_b   1.000
_cell.length_c   1.000
_cell.angle_alpha   90.00
_cell.angle_beta   90.00
_cell.angle_gamma   90.00
#
_symmetry.space_group_name_H-M   'P 1'
#
loop_
_entity.id
_entity.type
_entity.pdbx_description
1 polymer ?
#
loop_
_entity_poly.entity_id
_entity_poly.type
_entity_poly.pdbx_seq_one_letter_code
_entity_poly.pdbx_strand_id
1 'polypeptide(L)'
;MIVSSKMATRSPFGILDIGSSKLACLIAQRSSANDILLLGQAMHAAEGVKQGEITDMNKFSTAVGKTVSAAERNADITISTIHIVTPGGNPAVTKHVQTIDIHNQVISRRDIQRIAHANSHLKLPVGHVRIQNQPGLYQLDDQRQIENPLGMCGRQLSLQFSQLSVSQTSYANFAQAVQQCHLELGSIHHSAVMACHACLTEDDRELGTLLIDFGGGTTSVAIFSEGQLRFAGTIRMGGLNVTRDIARMLSITISEAERLKAIEGSVLPTITSAENPVSYTHLRA
;
A
#
# COMPACT_ATOMS: atom_id res chain seq x y z
N MET A 1 -14.45 46.38 1.00
CA MET A 1 -15.26 45.16 1.16
C MET A 1 -14.54 44.04 0.48
N ILE A 2 -13.70 43.31 1.25
CA ILE A 2 -12.87 42.22 0.71
C ILE A 2 -13.75 40.97 0.75
N VAL A 3 -14.16 40.52 -0.44
CA VAL A 3 -14.86 39.25 -0.61
C VAL A 3 -13.83 38.15 -0.41
N SER A 4 -13.82 37.55 0.78
CA SER A 4 -13.09 36.30 1.05
C SER A 4 -13.70 35.19 0.19
N SER A 5 -13.04 34.83 -0.90
CA SER A 5 -13.39 33.63 -1.65
C SER A 5 -13.12 32.45 -0.71
N LYS A 6 -14.19 31.81 -0.21
CA LYS A 6 -14.10 30.50 0.45
C LYS A 6 -13.48 29.54 -0.54
N MET A 7 -12.19 29.28 -0.41
CA MET A 7 -11.52 28.19 -1.10
C MET A 7 -12.21 26.89 -0.69
N ALA A 8 -12.69 26.13 -1.66
CA ALA A 8 -13.35 24.85 -1.44
C ALA A 8 -12.31 23.87 -0.89
N THR A 9 -12.27 23.73 0.43
CA THR A 9 -11.52 22.66 1.09
C THR A 9 -12.21 21.34 0.77
N ARG A 10 -11.45 20.37 0.29
CA ARG A 10 -11.99 19.02 0.05
C ARG A 10 -12.31 18.37 1.41
N SER A 11 -13.34 17.52 1.45
CA SER A 11 -13.71 16.80 2.66
C SER A 11 -12.53 16.03 3.24
N PRO A 12 -12.40 15.95 4.60
CA PRO A 12 -11.40 15.10 5.24
C PRO A 12 -11.64 13.65 4.90
N PHE A 13 -10.57 12.86 4.89
CA PHE A 13 -10.60 11.43 4.62
C PHE A 13 -9.64 10.69 5.54
N GLY A 14 -9.93 9.41 5.80
CA GLY A 14 -9.07 8.53 6.58
C GLY A 14 -8.17 7.68 5.71
N ILE A 15 -6.98 7.37 6.23
CA ILE A 15 -6.07 6.35 5.71
C ILE A 15 -5.84 5.35 6.83
N LEU A 16 -6.16 4.09 6.60
CA LEU A 16 -5.95 2.99 7.54
C LEU A 16 -4.85 2.07 7.03
N ASP A 17 -3.72 2.08 7.70
CA ASP A 17 -2.65 1.12 7.48
C ASP A 17 -2.91 -0.14 8.31
N ILE A 18 -3.06 -1.28 7.64
CA ILE A 18 -3.41 -2.56 8.23
C ILE A 18 -2.17 -3.44 8.26
N GLY A 19 -1.43 -3.39 9.37
CA GLY A 19 -0.33 -4.30 9.64
C GLY A 19 -0.74 -5.53 10.45
N SER A 20 0.14 -6.52 10.56
CA SER A 20 -0.09 -7.74 11.36
C SER A 20 0.17 -7.54 12.86
N SER A 21 0.83 -6.45 13.25
CA SER A 21 1.13 -6.12 14.65
C SER A 21 0.38 -4.88 15.12
N LYS A 22 0.10 -3.94 14.25
CA LYS A 22 -0.54 -2.66 14.54
C LYS A 22 -1.47 -2.22 13.42
N LEU A 23 -2.51 -1.47 13.79
CA LEU A 23 -3.35 -0.68 12.90
C LEU A 23 -3.01 0.79 13.15
N ALA A 24 -2.79 1.57 12.10
CA ALA A 24 -2.59 3.01 12.19
C ALA A 24 -3.63 3.73 11.33
N CYS A 25 -4.31 4.73 11.91
CA CYS A 25 -5.24 5.58 11.20
C CYS A 25 -4.71 7.02 11.17
N LEU A 26 -4.66 7.59 9.99
CA LEU A 26 -4.34 8.99 9.74
C LEU A 26 -5.58 9.67 9.17
N ILE A 27 -5.95 10.84 9.69
CA ILE A 27 -6.99 11.69 9.12
C ILE A 27 -6.33 12.88 8.46
N ALA A 28 -6.59 13.06 7.18
CA ALA A 28 -5.97 14.07 6.37
C ALA A 28 -7.00 14.86 5.55
N GLN A 29 -6.61 16.05 5.14
CA GLN A 29 -7.37 16.92 4.26
C GLN A 29 -6.46 17.50 3.19
N ARG A 30 -6.93 17.54 1.95
CA ARG A 30 -6.21 18.19 0.87
C ARG A 30 -6.53 19.67 0.83
N SER A 31 -5.50 20.51 0.88
CA SER A 31 -5.63 21.95 0.73
C SER A 31 -5.88 22.34 -0.74
N SER A 32 -6.28 23.58 -0.97
CA SER A 32 -6.43 24.14 -2.32
C SER A 32 -5.12 24.20 -3.11
N ALA A 33 -3.97 24.32 -2.41
CA ALA A 33 -2.63 24.28 -3.00
C ALA A 33 -2.16 22.85 -3.33
N ASN A 34 -3.04 21.85 -3.17
CA ASN A 34 -2.76 20.42 -3.37
C ASN A 34 -1.85 19.79 -2.29
N ASP A 35 -1.54 20.52 -1.21
CA ASP A 35 -0.84 19.99 -0.06
C ASP A 35 -1.76 19.11 0.78
N ILE A 36 -1.17 18.15 1.51
CA ILE A 36 -1.88 17.29 2.45
C ILE A 36 -1.64 17.78 3.86
N LEU A 37 -2.71 18.12 4.56
CA LEU A 37 -2.68 18.50 5.97
C LEU A 37 -3.10 17.29 6.81
N LEU A 38 -2.23 16.84 7.73
CA LEU A 38 -2.55 15.85 8.74
C LEU A 38 -3.34 16.50 9.87
N LEU A 39 -4.56 16.03 10.13
CA LEU A 39 -5.46 16.56 11.14
C LEU A 39 -5.43 15.74 12.43
N GLY A 40 -5.25 14.44 12.34
CA GLY A 40 -5.19 13.54 13.48
C GLY A 40 -4.65 12.17 13.14
N GLN A 41 -4.21 11.46 14.18
CA GLN A 41 -3.68 10.11 14.02
C GLN A 41 -3.91 9.27 15.27
N ALA A 42 -4.02 7.97 15.09
CA ALA A 42 -4.05 7.00 16.18
C ALA A 42 -3.45 5.67 15.75
N MET A 43 -2.96 4.91 16.73
CA MET A 43 -2.39 3.59 16.52
C MET A 43 -2.80 2.65 17.64
N HIS A 44 -3.22 1.44 17.26
CA HIS A 44 -3.57 0.37 18.20
C HIS A 44 -2.96 -0.97 17.77
N ALA A 45 -2.91 -1.92 18.70
CA ALA A 45 -2.54 -3.29 18.37
C ALA A 45 -3.51 -3.86 17.33
N ALA A 46 -2.98 -4.63 16.39
CA ALA A 46 -3.79 -5.31 15.39
C ALA A 46 -4.43 -6.56 16.00
N GLU A 47 -5.74 -6.67 15.89
CA GLU A 47 -6.51 -7.83 16.29
C GLU A 47 -7.32 -8.36 15.11
N GLY A 48 -7.56 -9.68 15.06
CA GLY A 48 -8.38 -10.31 14.00
C GLY A 48 -7.73 -10.32 12.62
N VAL A 49 -6.46 -9.91 12.49
CA VAL A 49 -5.69 -9.93 11.25
C VAL A 49 -4.36 -10.66 11.47
N LYS A 50 -3.98 -11.53 10.54
CA LYS A 50 -2.70 -12.25 10.55
C LYS A 50 -2.16 -12.36 9.13
N GLN A 51 -0.88 -12.10 8.96
CA GLN A 51 -0.20 -12.25 7.67
C GLN A 51 -0.91 -11.54 6.50
N GLY A 52 -1.44 -10.34 6.80
CA GLY A 52 -2.14 -9.51 5.83
C GLY A 52 -3.60 -9.90 5.54
N GLU A 53 -4.15 -10.94 6.20
CA GLU A 53 -5.51 -11.41 5.96
C GLU A 53 -6.36 -11.33 7.23
N ILE A 54 -7.66 -11.03 7.09
CA ILE A 54 -8.60 -11.03 8.20
C ILE A 54 -8.87 -12.49 8.61
N THR A 55 -8.63 -12.80 9.89
CA THR A 55 -8.83 -14.14 10.47
C THR A 55 -9.99 -14.19 11.45
N ASP A 56 -10.44 -13.02 11.95
CA ASP A 56 -11.59 -12.87 12.85
C ASP A 56 -12.22 -11.50 12.57
N MET A 57 -13.37 -11.52 11.90
CA MET A 57 -14.04 -10.29 11.44
C MET A 57 -14.47 -9.39 12.60
N ASN A 58 -15.00 -9.96 13.67
CA ASN A 58 -15.51 -9.18 14.81
C ASN A 58 -14.38 -8.48 15.57
N LYS A 59 -13.27 -9.19 15.83
CA LYS A 59 -12.09 -8.59 16.46
C LYS A 59 -11.47 -7.52 15.59
N PHE A 60 -11.38 -7.79 14.29
CA PHE A 60 -10.80 -6.85 13.33
C PHE A 60 -11.63 -5.58 13.23
N SER A 61 -12.96 -5.68 13.01
CA SER A 61 -13.84 -4.51 12.93
C SER A 61 -13.84 -3.70 14.23
N THR A 62 -13.79 -4.37 15.39
CA THR A 62 -13.69 -3.70 16.69
C THR A 62 -12.37 -2.92 16.80
N ALA A 63 -11.24 -3.51 16.39
CA ALA A 63 -9.94 -2.85 16.41
C ALA A 63 -9.87 -1.66 15.44
N VAL A 64 -10.46 -1.81 14.23
CA VAL A 64 -10.59 -0.72 13.26
C VAL A 64 -11.42 0.43 13.85
N GLY A 65 -12.61 0.13 14.38
CA GLY A 65 -13.48 1.15 14.98
C GLY A 65 -12.81 1.92 16.11
N LYS A 66 -12.12 1.22 17.02
CA LYS A 66 -11.31 1.85 18.10
C LYS A 66 -10.24 2.79 17.53
N THR A 67 -9.52 2.34 16.50
CA THR A 67 -8.40 3.10 15.91
C THR A 67 -8.92 4.33 15.19
N VAL A 68 -9.97 4.21 14.40
CA VAL A 68 -10.59 5.33 13.68
C VAL A 68 -11.17 6.34 14.68
N SER A 69 -11.97 5.91 15.66
CA SER A 69 -12.56 6.81 16.65
C SER A 69 -11.50 7.54 17.49
N ALA A 70 -10.35 6.92 17.74
CA ALA A 70 -9.25 7.60 18.42
C ALA A 70 -8.60 8.67 17.53
N ALA A 71 -8.43 8.40 16.22
CA ALA A 71 -7.93 9.37 15.26
C ALA A 71 -8.90 10.55 15.07
N GLU A 72 -10.21 10.29 15.00
CA GLU A 72 -11.26 11.31 14.91
C GLU A 72 -11.27 12.24 16.13
N ARG A 73 -11.14 11.68 17.34
CA ARG A 73 -11.01 12.50 18.56
C ARG A 73 -9.77 13.39 18.53
N ASN A 74 -8.64 12.88 18.03
CA ASN A 74 -7.41 13.66 17.91
C ASN A 74 -7.50 14.75 16.84
N ALA A 75 -8.31 14.52 15.81
CA ALA A 75 -8.56 15.47 14.72
C ALA A 75 -9.68 16.47 15.04
N ASP A 76 -10.52 16.20 16.03
CA ASP A 76 -11.80 16.87 16.31
C ASP A 76 -12.73 16.91 15.08
N ILE A 77 -12.70 15.82 14.29
CA ILE A 77 -13.45 15.68 13.02
C ILE A 77 -13.87 14.23 12.86
N THR A 78 -15.11 13.99 12.38
CA THR A 78 -15.58 12.69 11.90
C THR A 78 -15.36 12.56 10.40
N ILE A 79 -15.02 11.35 9.96
CA ILE A 79 -14.83 11.01 8.55
C ILE A 79 -15.94 10.07 8.06
N SER A 80 -16.28 10.16 6.78
CA SER A 80 -17.20 9.22 6.12
C SER A 80 -16.47 8.21 5.23
N THR A 81 -15.29 8.57 4.73
CA THR A 81 -14.55 7.77 3.76
C THR A 81 -13.16 7.40 4.30
N ILE A 82 -12.78 6.15 4.10
CA ILE A 82 -11.47 5.64 4.49
C ILE A 82 -10.80 4.90 3.33
N HIS A 83 -9.49 5.11 3.18
CA HIS A 83 -8.63 4.39 2.25
C HIS A 83 -7.79 3.37 3.03
N ILE A 84 -7.65 2.17 2.51
CA ILE A 84 -6.89 1.10 3.16
C ILE A 84 -5.53 0.94 2.48
N VAL A 85 -4.49 0.79 3.31
CA VAL A 85 -3.17 0.31 2.92
C VAL A 85 -2.95 -1.05 3.61
N THR A 86 -2.61 -2.09 2.84
CA THR A 86 -2.45 -3.45 3.38
C THR A 86 -1.41 -4.22 2.57
N PRO A 87 -0.63 -5.12 3.20
CA PRO A 87 0.19 -6.10 2.50
C PRO A 87 -0.60 -7.31 1.99
N GLY A 88 -1.89 -7.43 2.37
CA GLY A 88 -2.73 -8.59 2.09
C GLY A 88 -3.33 -8.62 0.69
N GLY A 89 -4.18 -9.62 0.46
CA GLY A 89 -4.96 -9.74 -0.75
C GLY A 89 -4.28 -10.51 -1.89
N ASN A 90 -3.13 -11.14 -1.67
CA ASN A 90 -2.41 -11.87 -2.72
C ASN A 90 -2.26 -11.02 -4.01
N PRO A 91 -1.48 -9.94 -3.98
CA PRO A 91 -1.38 -9.00 -5.09
C PRO A 91 -0.84 -9.65 -6.36
N ALA A 92 -1.38 -9.23 -7.52
CA ALA A 92 -0.88 -9.65 -8.82
C ALA A 92 -0.77 -8.43 -9.75
N VAL A 93 0.35 -8.33 -10.46
CA VAL A 93 0.58 -7.30 -11.47
C VAL A 93 0.42 -7.93 -12.85
N THR A 94 -0.48 -7.37 -13.65
CA THR A 94 -0.66 -7.76 -15.05
C THR A 94 -0.31 -6.58 -15.96
N LYS A 95 0.43 -6.87 -17.04
CA LYS A 95 0.81 -5.87 -18.05
C LYS A 95 -0.14 -5.96 -19.23
N HIS A 96 -0.55 -4.82 -19.73
CA HIS A 96 -1.41 -4.71 -20.88
C HIS A 96 -0.88 -3.65 -21.84
N VAL A 97 -1.13 -3.87 -23.12
CA VAL A 97 -0.92 -2.87 -24.17
C VAL A 97 -2.27 -2.64 -24.83
N GLN A 98 -2.71 -1.41 -24.81
CA GLN A 98 -3.90 -0.97 -25.54
C GLN A 98 -3.47 -0.17 -26.74
N THR A 99 -4.08 -0.42 -27.87
CA THR A 99 -3.77 0.25 -29.14
C THR A 99 -5.06 0.82 -29.73
N ILE A 100 -4.97 2.01 -30.27
CA ILE A 100 -6.06 2.68 -31.01
C ILE A 100 -5.53 3.29 -32.31
N ASP A 101 -6.38 3.32 -33.34
CA ASP A 101 -6.07 4.02 -34.56
C ASP A 101 -6.39 5.51 -34.44
N ILE A 102 -5.54 6.35 -35.06
CA ILE A 102 -5.65 7.81 -35.07
C ILE A 102 -6.18 8.24 -36.43
N HIS A 103 -7.40 8.75 -36.47
CA HIS A 103 -8.08 9.09 -37.71
C HIS A 103 -7.60 10.41 -38.34
N ASN A 104 -7.23 11.38 -37.49
CA ASN A 104 -6.88 12.75 -37.96
C ASN A 104 -5.37 12.97 -38.11
N GLN A 105 -4.56 11.92 -38.10
CA GLN A 105 -3.10 11.94 -38.13
C GLN A 105 -2.42 12.72 -37.00
N VAL A 106 -3.13 13.59 -36.29
CA VAL A 106 -2.63 14.35 -35.14
C VAL A 106 -3.34 13.88 -33.87
N ILE A 107 -2.58 13.49 -32.84
CA ILE A 107 -3.12 13.00 -31.59
C ILE A 107 -3.78 14.14 -30.82
N SER A 108 -5.06 13.95 -30.51
CA SER A 108 -5.88 14.87 -29.72
C SER A 108 -6.02 14.42 -28.27
N ARG A 109 -6.51 15.32 -27.39
CA ARG A 109 -6.90 14.97 -26.01
C ARG A 109 -7.97 13.85 -25.96
N ARG A 110 -8.85 13.78 -26.97
CA ARG A 110 -9.85 12.71 -27.06
C ARG A 110 -9.22 11.34 -27.30
N ASP A 111 -8.16 11.27 -28.10
CA ASP A 111 -7.44 10.02 -28.35
C ASP A 111 -6.74 9.51 -27.10
N ILE A 112 -6.11 10.42 -26.33
CA ILE A 112 -5.50 10.10 -25.04
C ILE A 112 -6.56 9.60 -24.04
N GLN A 113 -7.71 10.26 -23.96
CA GLN A 113 -8.82 9.81 -23.12
C GLN A 113 -9.37 8.46 -23.59
N ARG A 114 -9.57 8.27 -24.90
CA ARG A 114 -10.09 7.03 -25.49
C ARG A 114 -9.19 5.83 -25.15
N ILE A 115 -7.86 5.97 -25.31
CA ILE A 115 -6.93 4.90 -24.99
C ILE A 115 -6.86 4.64 -23.48
N ALA A 116 -6.94 5.68 -22.65
CA ALA A 116 -6.98 5.55 -21.19
C ALA A 116 -8.27 4.87 -20.71
N HIS A 117 -9.44 5.16 -21.31
CA HIS A 117 -10.72 4.53 -20.96
C HIS A 117 -10.86 3.09 -21.46
N ALA A 118 -10.21 2.71 -22.57
CA ALA A 118 -10.25 1.34 -23.08
C ALA A 118 -9.69 0.30 -22.09
N ASN A 119 -9.01 0.76 -21.05
CA ASN A 119 -8.41 -0.08 -19.99
C ASN A 119 -9.43 -0.73 -19.03
N SER A 120 -10.69 -0.29 -19.05
CA SER A 120 -11.70 -0.75 -18.07
C SER A 120 -12.10 -2.21 -18.23
N HIS A 121 -11.92 -2.80 -19.42
CA HIS A 121 -12.41 -4.14 -19.78
C HIS A 121 -11.33 -5.23 -19.86
N LEU A 122 -10.12 -4.95 -19.38
CA LEU A 122 -9.02 -5.90 -19.50
C LEU A 122 -9.14 -7.04 -18.50
N LYS A 123 -8.72 -8.22 -18.93
CA LYS A 123 -8.82 -9.45 -18.15
C LYS A 123 -7.87 -9.41 -16.96
N LEU A 124 -8.42 -9.63 -15.78
CA LEU A 124 -7.68 -9.88 -14.55
C LEU A 124 -7.52 -11.39 -14.32
N PRO A 125 -6.60 -11.80 -13.44
CA PRO A 125 -6.59 -13.17 -12.95
C PRO A 125 -7.96 -13.57 -12.39
N VAL A 126 -8.35 -14.84 -12.52
CA VAL A 126 -9.63 -15.32 -12.01
C VAL A 126 -9.71 -15.11 -10.50
N GLY A 127 -10.84 -14.57 -10.03
CA GLY A 127 -11.05 -14.29 -8.61
C GLY A 127 -10.29 -13.05 -8.10
N HIS A 128 -9.80 -12.19 -8.99
CA HIS A 128 -9.17 -10.93 -8.63
C HIS A 128 -10.02 -9.72 -8.99
N VAL A 129 -9.84 -8.66 -8.23
CA VAL A 129 -10.40 -7.31 -8.48
C VAL A 129 -9.25 -6.31 -8.59
N ARG A 130 -9.41 -5.38 -9.51
CA ARG A 130 -8.45 -4.31 -9.73
C ARG A 130 -8.50 -3.29 -8.59
N ILE A 131 -7.33 -2.95 -8.06
CA ILE A 131 -7.20 -1.90 -7.05
C ILE A 131 -6.44 -0.68 -7.58
N GLN A 132 -5.60 -0.85 -8.60
CA GLN A 132 -4.81 0.25 -9.16
C GLN A 132 -4.50 0.02 -10.64
N ASN A 133 -4.54 1.10 -11.44
CA ASN A 133 -3.96 1.17 -12.77
C ASN A 133 -2.78 2.12 -12.75
N GLN A 134 -1.67 1.69 -13.31
CA GLN A 134 -0.51 2.55 -13.53
C GLN A 134 -0.27 2.71 -15.03
N PRO A 135 -0.54 3.91 -15.59
CA PRO A 135 -0.17 4.18 -16.96
C PRO A 135 1.35 4.17 -17.11
N GLY A 136 1.82 3.64 -18.19
CA GLY A 136 3.21 3.68 -18.59
C GLY A 136 3.40 4.65 -19.76
N LEU A 137 4.43 4.40 -20.55
CA LEU A 137 4.78 5.23 -21.70
C LEU A 137 3.92 4.87 -22.92
N TYR A 138 3.76 5.85 -23.80
CA TYR A 138 3.09 5.66 -25.07
C TYR A 138 4.06 5.18 -26.13
N GLN A 139 3.52 4.53 -27.13
CA GLN A 139 4.19 4.23 -28.40
C GLN A 139 3.33 4.78 -29.53
N LEU A 140 3.94 5.49 -30.48
CA LEU A 140 3.30 6.04 -31.66
C LEU A 140 3.96 5.44 -32.89
N ASP A 141 3.22 4.62 -33.63
CA ASP A 141 3.74 3.79 -34.71
C ASP A 141 4.99 3.00 -34.23
N ASP A 142 6.17 3.24 -34.80
CA ASP A 142 7.42 2.58 -34.41
C ASP A 142 8.18 3.31 -33.30
N GLN A 143 7.79 4.54 -32.94
CA GLN A 143 8.45 5.34 -31.92
C GLN A 143 7.95 4.93 -30.51
N ARG A 144 8.86 4.48 -29.67
CA ARG A 144 8.61 4.03 -28.27
C ARG A 144 9.00 5.11 -27.26
N GLN A 145 8.62 4.88 -25.99
CA GLN A 145 9.00 5.71 -24.83
C GLN A 145 8.55 7.17 -24.94
N ILE A 146 7.33 7.39 -25.42
CA ILE A 146 6.73 8.73 -25.52
C ILE A 146 6.01 9.01 -24.19
N GLU A 147 6.38 10.09 -23.52
CA GLU A 147 5.74 10.53 -22.27
C GLU A 147 4.40 11.25 -22.55
N ASN A 148 4.40 12.13 -23.52
CA ASN A 148 3.22 12.91 -23.91
C ASN A 148 3.04 12.95 -25.42
N PRO A 149 2.11 12.16 -25.98
CA PRO A 149 1.89 12.10 -27.42
C PRO A 149 1.02 13.24 -27.98
N LEU A 150 0.49 14.14 -27.13
CA LEU A 150 -0.43 15.20 -27.55
C LEU A 150 0.18 16.10 -28.63
N GLY A 151 -0.52 16.23 -29.76
CA GLY A 151 -0.07 17.05 -30.92
C GLY A 151 0.95 16.37 -31.81
N MET A 152 1.41 15.16 -31.52
CA MET A 152 2.28 14.38 -32.39
C MET A 152 1.49 13.80 -33.57
N CYS A 153 2.17 13.57 -34.69
CA CYS A 153 1.58 12.98 -35.90
C CYS A 153 1.87 11.47 -35.92
N GLY A 154 0.85 10.66 -36.16
CA GLY A 154 0.96 9.21 -36.30
C GLY A 154 -0.37 8.55 -36.64
N ARG A 155 -0.32 7.27 -36.94
CA ARG A 155 -1.49 6.48 -37.35
C ARG A 155 -2.02 5.60 -36.22
N GLN A 156 -1.14 5.08 -35.35
CA GLN A 156 -1.49 4.14 -34.32
C GLN A 156 -0.84 4.55 -32.99
N LEU A 157 -1.67 4.76 -31.98
CA LEU A 157 -1.23 5.08 -30.61
C LEU A 157 -1.43 3.88 -29.72
N SER A 158 -0.36 3.42 -29.07
CA SER A 158 -0.39 2.38 -28.06
C SER A 158 -0.03 2.96 -26.70
N LEU A 159 -0.67 2.44 -25.64
CA LEU A 159 -0.35 2.74 -24.24
C LEU A 159 -0.09 1.43 -23.53
N GLN A 160 1.10 1.30 -22.96
CA GLN A 160 1.43 0.24 -22.02
C GLN A 160 1.00 0.67 -20.63
N PHE A 161 0.46 -0.26 -19.84
CA PHE A 161 0.15 0.01 -18.43
C PHE A 161 0.18 -1.27 -17.63
N SER A 162 0.36 -1.10 -16.33
CA SER A 162 0.33 -2.16 -15.33
C SER A 162 -0.94 -2.06 -14.51
N GLN A 163 -1.61 -3.19 -14.31
CA GLN A 163 -2.76 -3.31 -13.40
C GLN A 163 -2.35 -4.09 -12.17
N LEU A 164 -2.57 -3.49 -11.01
CA LEU A 164 -2.45 -4.17 -9.74
C LEU A 164 -3.84 -4.64 -9.31
N SER A 165 -3.95 -5.91 -9.01
CA SER A 165 -5.17 -6.57 -8.56
C SER A 165 -4.92 -7.37 -7.30
N VAL A 166 -5.99 -7.61 -6.52
CA VAL A 166 -5.97 -8.43 -5.31
C VAL A 166 -7.10 -9.45 -5.36
N SER A 167 -7.05 -10.46 -4.50
CA SER A 167 -8.12 -11.43 -4.32
C SER A 167 -9.45 -10.73 -4.05
N GLN A 168 -10.49 -11.10 -4.78
CA GLN A 168 -11.85 -10.59 -4.59
C GLN A 168 -12.38 -10.87 -3.18
N THR A 169 -12.05 -12.04 -2.62
CA THR A 169 -12.45 -12.40 -1.26
C THR A 169 -11.81 -11.49 -0.22
N SER A 170 -10.50 -11.24 -0.31
CA SER A 170 -9.80 -10.34 0.61
C SER A 170 -10.34 -8.91 0.49
N TYR A 171 -10.55 -8.43 -0.74
CA TYR A 171 -11.17 -7.12 -1.00
C TYR A 171 -12.54 -7.00 -0.32
N ALA A 172 -13.42 -7.99 -0.54
CA ALA A 172 -14.77 -8.01 0.03
C ALA A 172 -14.74 -8.04 1.56
N ASN A 173 -13.82 -8.80 2.16
CA ASN A 173 -13.68 -8.86 3.61
C ASN A 173 -13.23 -7.51 4.19
N PHE A 174 -12.27 -6.82 3.58
CA PHE A 174 -11.87 -5.47 4.01
C PHE A 174 -13.01 -4.46 3.84
N ALA A 175 -13.74 -4.51 2.72
CA ALA A 175 -14.90 -3.65 2.50
C ALA A 175 -16.00 -3.88 3.55
N GLN A 176 -16.28 -5.14 3.87
CA GLN A 176 -17.26 -5.51 4.89
C GLN A 176 -16.86 -5.00 6.29
N ALA A 177 -15.58 -5.11 6.65
CA ALA A 177 -15.08 -4.64 7.94
C ALA A 177 -15.21 -3.11 8.08
N VAL A 178 -14.90 -2.37 7.02
CA VAL A 178 -15.06 -0.90 6.97
C VAL A 178 -16.54 -0.52 7.09
N GLN A 179 -17.42 -1.22 6.38
CA GLN A 179 -18.87 -1.00 6.44
C GLN A 179 -19.45 -1.25 7.85
N GLN A 180 -18.95 -2.26 8.57
CA GLN A 180 -19.32 -2.51 9.97
C GLN A 180 -18.92 -1.36 10.92
N CYS A 181 -17.95 -0.55 10.51
CA CYS A 181 -17.55 0.67 11.22
C CYS A 181 -18.33 1.92 10.74
N HIS A 182 -19.38 1.77 9.94
CA HIS A 182 -20.19 2.86 9.34
C HIS A 182 -19.37 3.81 8.46
N LEU A 183 -18.33 3.29 7.80
CA LEU A 183 -17.47 4.03 6.89
C LEU A 183 -17.65 3.53 5.46
N GLU A 184 -17.38 4.40 4.49
CA GLU A 184 -17.30 4.07 3.08
C GLU A 184 -15.86 3.75 2.70
N LEU A 185 -15.64 2.63 2.01
CA LEU A 185 -14.34 2.28 1.48
C LEU A 185 -14.05 3.09 0.21
N GLY A 186 -13.09 4.02 0.30
CA GLY A 186 -12.65 4.83 -0.84
C GLY A 186 -11.78 4.04 -1.81
N SER A 187 -10.73 3.40 -1.31
CA SER A 187 -9.82 2.55 -2.11
C SER A 187 -9.00 1.62 -1.22
N ILE A 188 -8.45 0.57 -1.85
CA ILE A 188 -7.44 -0.31 -1.24
C ILE A 188 -6.12 -0.15 -2.01
N HIS A 189 -5.02 -0.08 -1.29
CA HIS A 189 -3.67 0.03 -1.81
C HIS A 189 -2.75 -1.03 -1.20
N HIS A 190 -1.77 -1.47 -1.98
CA HIS A 190 -0.75 -2.40 -1.50
C HIS A 190 0.40 -1.66 -0.81
N SER A 191 0.79 -2.10 0.40
CA SER A 191 1.75 -1.39 1.27
C SER A 191 3.10 -1.13 0.58
N ALA A 192 3.72 -2.15 -0.03
CA ALA A 192 5.02 -1.98 -0.70
C ALA A 192 4.94 -1.02 -1.90
N VAL A 193 3.81 -0.99 -2.64
CA VAL A 193 3.63 -0.06 -3.75
C VAL A 193 3.50 1.38 -3.24
N MET A 194 2.76 1.59 -2.14
CA MET A 194 2.67 2.91 -1.50
C MET A 194 4.00 3.36 -0.92
N ALA A 195 4.77 2.44 -0.30
CA ALA A 195 6.11 2.73 0.17
C ALA A 195 7.06 3.14 -0.97
N CYS A 196 6.97 2.51 -2.16
CA CYS A 196 7.72 2.95 -3.34
C CYS A 196 7.40 4.41 -3.72
N HIS A 197 6.12 4.78 -3.71
CA HIS A 197 5.74 6.16 -4.03
C HIS A 197 6.23 7.18 -3.00
N ALA A 198 6.41 6.77 -1.74
CA ALA A 198 6.87 7.63 -0.67
C ALA A 198 8.41 7.74 -0.56
N CYS A 199 9.13 6.67 -0.91
CA CYS A 199 10.57 6.54 -0.63
C CYS A 199 11.45 6.65 -1.87
N LEU A 200 10.94 6.28 -3.07
CA LEU A 200 11.73 6.26 -4.29
C LEU A 200 11.62 7.57 -5.06
N THR A 201 12.74 8.04 -5.57
CA THR A 201 12.80 9.14 -6.54
C THR A 201 12.28 8.68 -7.92
N GLU A 202 12.12 9.60 -8.86
CA GLU A 202 11.80 9.26 -10.25
C GLU A 202 12.93 8.44 -10.89
N ASP A 203 14.19 8.83 -10.65
CA ASP A 203 15.38 8.13 -11.13
C ASP A 203 15.45 6.69 -10.61
N ASP A 204 15.17 6.46 -9.32
CA ASP A 204 15.14 5.11 -8.75
C ASP A 204 14.11 4.21 -9.46
N ARG A 205 12.95 4.76 -9.78
CA ARG A 205 11.89 4.03 -10.48
C ARG A 205 12.21 3.78 -11.95
N GLU A 206 12.92 4.71 -12.58
CA GLU A 206 13.34 4.58 -13.98
C GLU A 206 14.46 3.55 -14.13
N LEU A 207 15.52 3.67 -13.33
CA LEU A 207 16.70 2.78 -13.39
C LEU A 207 16.40 1.34 -12.96
N GLY A 208 15.41 1.14 -12.14
CA GLY A 208 15.01 -0.17 -11.64
C GLY A 208 15.37 -0.37 -10.17
N THR A 209 14.33 -0.49 -9.34
CA THR A 209 14.48 -0.65 -7.89
C THR A 209 13.58 -1.76 -7.37
N LEU A 210 14.14 -2.56 -6.47
CA LEU A 210 13.45 -3.50 -5.61
C LEU A 210 13.25 -2.86 -4.24
N LEU A 211 11.98 -2.65 -3.84
CA LEU A 211 11.64 -2.27 -2.48
C LEU A 211 11.18 -3.50 -1.71
N ILE A 212 11.72 -3.69 -0.51
CA ILE A 212 11.32 -4.74 0.43
C ILE A 212 10.85 -4.07 1.72
N ASP A 213 9.58 -4.33 2.09
CA ASP A 213 8.95 -3.85 3.31
C ASP A 213 8.84 -5.01 4.31
N PHE A 214 9.68 -4.97 5.36
CA PHE A 214 9.70 -5.96 6.42
C PHE A 214 8.68 -5.64 7.51
N GLY A 215 7.49 -6.23 7.43
CA GLY A 215 6.45 -6.08 8.43
C GLY A 215 6.55 -7.08 9.58
N GLY A 216 5.57 -7.00 10.50
CA GLY A 216 5.49 -7.94 11.63
C GLY A 216 5.15 -9.37 11.18
N GLY A 217 4.12 -9.55 10.37
CA GLY A 217 3.67 -10.87 9.90
C GLY A 217 3.85 -11.14 8.43
N THR A 218 4.30 -10.14 7.66
CA THR A 218 4.49 -10.19 6.22
C THR A 218 5.76 -9.48 5.82
N THR A 219 6.35 -9.89 4.71
CA THR A 219 7.37 -9.15 3.97
C THR A 219 6.81 -8.86 2.59
N SER A 220 6.62 -7.59 2.28
CA SER A 220 6.05 -7.15 1.02
C SER A 220 7.12 -6.64 0.08
N VAL A 221 6.92 -6.87 -1.21
CA VAL A 221 7.92 -6.58 -2.25
C VAL A 221 7.24 -5.83 -3.38
N ALA A 222 7.90 -4.80 -3.89
CA ALA A 222 7.52 -4.15 -5.14
C ALA A 222 8.76 -3.88 -6.00
N ILE A 223 8.63 -4.08 -7.32
CA ILE A 223 9.69 -3.82 -8.29
C ILE A 223 9.19 -2.77 -9.27
N PHE A 224 9.94 -1.68 -9.40
CA PHE A 224 9.76 -0.67 -10.43
C PHE A 224 10.94 -0.74 -11.42
N SER A 225 10.67 -0.46 -12.68
CA SER A 225 11.66 -0.31 -13.74
C SER A 225 11.01 0.44 -14.91
N GLU A 226 11.75 1.34 -15.55
CA GLU A 226 11.23 2.20 -16.61
C GLU A 226 9.98 2.96 -16.15
N GLY A 227 10.01 3.51 -14.93
CA GLY A 227 8.91 4.24 -14.30
C GLY A 227 7.66 3.41 -13.98
N GLN A 228 7.65 2.09 -14.26
CA GLN A 228 6.47 1.23 -14.18
C GLN A 228 6.59 0.18 -13.07
N LEU A 229 5.45 -0.11 -12.43
CA LEU A 229 5.33 -1.25 -11.54
C LEU A 229 5.44 -2.55 -12.35
N ARG A 230 6.48 -3.33 -12.10
CA ARG A 230 6.75 -4.61 -12.78
C ARG A 230 6.27 -5.80 -11.98
N PHE A 231 6.32 -5.70 -10.66
CA PHE A 231 5.94 -6.77 -9.73
C PHE A 231 5.46 -6.19 -8.41
N ALA A 232 4.48 -6.83 -7.78
CA ALA A 232 4.13 -6.66 -6.38
C ALA A 232 3.77 -8.02 -5.80
N GLY A 233 4.24 -8.30 -4.60
CA GLY A 233 4.03 -9.59 -3.94
C GLY A 233 4.14 -9.48 -2.44
N THR A 234 3.65 -10.49 -1.72
CA THR A 234 3.71 -10.57 -0.27
C THR A 234 4.08 -11.98 0.16
N ILE A 235 5.12 -12.07 0.96
CA ILE A 235 5.54 -13.29 1.65
C ILE A 235 4.91 -13.25 3.03
N ARG A 236 4.24 -14.35 3.44
CA ARG A 236 3.54 -14.46 4.74
C ARG A 236 4.51 -14.80 5.89
N MET A 237 5.61 -14.08 5.95
CA MET A 237 6.65 -14.14 6.99
C MET A 237 7.12 -12.75 7.31
N GLY A 238 7.45 -12.50 8.58
CA GLY A 238 7.94 -11.20 9.05
C GLY A 238 8.57 -11.32 10.43
N GLY A 239 8.81 -10.20 11.09
CA GLY A 239 9.51 -10.12 12.38
C GLY A 239 8.87 -10.95 13.50
N LEU A 240 7.55 -11.17 13.47
CA LEU A 240 6.86 -12.05 14.44
C LEU A 240 7.23 -13.54 14.29
N ASN A 241 7.71 -13.97 13.14
CA ASN A 241 8.23 -15.34 12.97
C ASN A 241 9.51 -15.50 13.78
N VAL A 242 10.44 -14.53 13.66
CA VAL A 242 11.67 -14.50 14.47
C VAL A 242 11.35 -14.47 15.96
N THR A 243 10.38 -13.64 16.39
CA THR A 243 9.95 -13.58 17.78
C THR A 243 9.45 -14.93 18.29
N ARG A 244 8.64 -15.65 17.48
CA ARG A 244 8.13 -16.98 17.86
C ARG A 244 9.26 -18.02 17.95
N ASP A 245 10.24 -17.95 17.06
CA ASP A 245 11.38 -18.87 17.09
C ASP A 245 12.23 -18.63 18.31
N ILE A 246 12.52 -17.37 18.69
CA ILE A 246 13.18 -17.01 19.94
C ILE A 246 12.39 -17.53 21.16
N ALA A 247 11.08 -17.28 21.21
CA ALA A 247 10.22 -17.72 22.30
C ALA A 247 10.26 -19.23 22.48
N ARG A 248 10.23 -19.98 21.35
CA ARG A 248 10.29 -21.46 21.36
C ARG A 248 11.65 -21.96 21.81
N MET A 249 12.73 -21.40 21.27
CA MET A 249 14.10 -21.84 21.57
C MET A 249 14.48 -21.58 23.04
N LEU A 250 14.07 -20.43 23.58
CA LEU A 250 14.39 -20.03 24.94
C LEU A 250 13.31 -20.43 25.96
N SER A 251 12.18 -20.99 25.52
CA SER A 251 11.02 -21.37 26.39
C SER A 251 10.50 -20.16 27.18
N ILE A 252 10.43 -18.99 26.58
CA ILE A 252 9.93 -17.74 27.17
C ILE A 252 8.64 -17.29 26.50
N THR A 253 7.99 -16.28 27.07
CA THR A 253 6.77 -15.70 26.49
C THR A 253 7.06 -14.93 25.20
N ILE A 254 6.04 -14.78 24.33
CA ILE A 254 6.16 -13.97 23.09
C ILE A 254 6.55 -12.52 23.40
N SER A 255 6.02 -11.95 24.48
CA SER A 255 6.35 -10.59 24.91
C SER A 255 7.82 -10.43 25.30
N GLU A 256 8.34 -11.38 26.08
CA GLU A 256 9.76 -11.40 26.46
C GLU A 256 10.66 -11.60 25.25
N ALA A 257 10.29 -12.50 24.34
CA ALA A 257 11.01 -12.75 23.10
C ALA A 257 11.04 -11.50 22.18
N GLU A 258 9.93 -10.75 22.09
CA GLU A 258 9.87 -9.50 21.33
C GLU A 258 10.79 -8.45 21.94
N ARG A 259 10.78 -8.32 23.28
CA ARG A 259 11.68 -7.41 24.00
C ARG A 259 13.15 -7.80 23.78
N LEU A 260 13.46 -9.09 23.91
CA LEU A 260 14.81 -9.61 23.71
C LEU A 260 15.30 -9.34 22.28
N LYS A 261 14.46 -9.64 21.28
CA LYS A 261 14.75 -9.35 19.87
C LYS A 261 15.03 -7.85 19.63
N ALA A 262 14.25 -6.96 20.26
CA ALA A 262 14.41 -5.51 20.07
C ALA A 262 15.67 -4.95 20.74
N ILE A 263 16.12 -5.52 21.85
CA ILE A 263 17.25 -5.01 22.64
C ILE A 263 18.56 -5.68 22.21
N GLU A 264 18.55 -7.01 22.08
CA GLU A 264 19.76 -7.83 21.87
C GLU A 264 19.89 -8.33 20.42
N GLY A 265 18.85 -8.15 19.60
CA GLY A 265 18.83 -8.66 18.23
C GLY A 265 19.85 -7.93 17.35
N SER A 266 20.76 -8.68 16.73
CA SER A 266 21.70 -8.17 15.76
C SER A 266 21.83 -9.13 14.58
N VAL A 267 21.93 -8.60 13.36
CA VAL A 267 22.25 -9.37 12.15
C VAL A 267 23.76 -9.41 11.87
N LEU A 268 24.53 -8.61 12.60
CA LEU A 268 25.98 -8.64 12.51
C LEU A 268 26.50 -9.78 13.38
N PRO A 269 27.44 -10.61 12.90
CA PRO A 269 28.10 -11.56 13.75
C PRO A 269 28.79 -10.80 14.89
N THR A 270 28.30 -10.99 16.10
CA THR A 270 29.00 -10.48 17.28
C THR A 270 30.29 -11.26 17.35
N ILE A 271 31.45 -10.58 17.21
CA ILE A 271 32.70 -11.14 17.63
C ILE A 271 32.60 -11.19 19.14
N THR A 272 32.04 -12.27 19.66
CA THR A 272 32.12 -12.57 21.08
C THR A 272 33.58 -12.80 21.37
N SER A 273 34.27 -11.75 21.88
CA SER A 273 35.44 -12.00 22.69
C SER A 273 35.00 -13.00 23.76
N ALA A 274 35.75 -14.10 23.90
CA ALA A 274 35.41 -15.23 24.76
C ALA A 274 35.28 -14.89 26.26
N GLU A 275 35.20 -13.61 26.62
CA GLU A 275 35.27 -13.12 28.00
C GLU A 275 33.91 -12.79 28.66
N ASN A 276 32.79 -12.81 27.92
CA ASN A 276 31.47 -12.66 28.54
C ASN A 276 30.47 -13.68 27.98
N PRO A 277 30.44 -14.90 28.51
CA PRO A 277 29.30 -15.79 28.24
C PRO A 277 28.05 -15.16 28.86
N VAL A 278 27.07 -14.77 28.04
CA VAL A 278 25.76 -14.32 28.53
C VAL A 278 25.16 -15.48 29.33
N SER A 279 25.14 -15.35 30.65
CA SER A 279 24.54 -16.34 31.54
C SER A 279 23.02 -16.22 31.48
N TYR A 280 22.36 -17.16 30.82
CA TYR A 280 20.89 -17.27 30.74
C TYR A 280 20.23 -17.67 32.07
N THR A 281 20.99 -17.76 33.19
CA THR A 281 20.49 -18.20 34.50
C THR A 281 19.61 -17.20 35.20
N HIS A 282 19.48 -15.95 34.74
CA HIS A 282 18.65 -14.92 35.35
C HIS A 282 17.26 -14.74 34.75
N LEU A 283 16.85 -15.57 33.77
CA LEU A 283 15.51 -15.52 33.18
C LEU A 283 14.48 -16.42 33.87
N ARG A 284 14.84 -17.03 35.05
CA ARG A 284 13.91 -17.77 35.88
C ARG A 284 13.77 -17.06 37.25
N ALA A 285 12.89 -16.07 37.28
CA ALA A 285 12.28 -15.58 38.53
C ALA A 285 10.94 -14.91 38.17
#